data_7baaf00fec36a4d6409184f3aff0622e
#
_entry.id   7baaf00fec36a4d6409184f3aff0622e
#
_cell.length_a   1.000
_cell.length_b   1.000
_cell.length_c   1.000
_cell.angle_alpha   90.00
_cell.angle_beta   90.00
_cell.angle_gamma   90.00
#
_symmetry.space_group_name_H-M   'P 1'
#
loop_
_entity.id
_entity.type
_entity.pdbx_description
1 polymer ?
#
loop_
_entity_poly.entity_id
_entity_poly.type
_entity_poly.pdbx_seq_one_letter_code
_entity_poly.pdbx_strand_id
1 'polypeptide(L)'
;EFDLEEGILDAARLTQVVVDPMNPLAYKQEKETKFRDTVVTLLIDSSGSMRGRSITIAAMCADIMGRTLERCSVRVEILGFTTRAWRGGESREAWINDNKPSNPGRLNDVRHIVYKSADDSWSRSRRNLGLMMREELLKENIDGEALIWAHNRVVTRPEQRKVMMVISDGLPVDNSTLLVNPSNFLEQHLKYAISMIEDHSPVELVAIGIGHDVTHHYKRAVTITDAE
;
A
#
# COMPACT_ATOMS: atom_id res chain seq x y z
N GLU A 1 29.88 3.04 15.57
CA GLU A 1 30.39 3.68 16.80
C GLU A 1 31.89 3.88 16.65
N PHE A 2 32.39 5.01 17.08
CA PHE A 2 33.81 5.41 17.01
C PHE A 2 34.32 5.71 18.43
N ASP A 3 35.64 5.92 18.57
CA ASP A 3 36.26 6.27 19.84
C ASP A 3 36.05 5.20 20.92
N LEU A 4 36.32 3.94 20.56
CA LEU A 4 36.23 2.79 21.44
C LEU A 4 37.61 2.30 21.88
N GLU A 5 37.67 1.59 23.01
CA GLU A 5 38.90 0.96 23.52
C GLU A 5 39.18 -0.39 22.87
N GLU A 6 38.17 -1.03 22.27
CA GLU A 6 38.26 -2.32 21.61
C GLU A 6 37.47 -2.34 20.31
N GLY A 7 37.92 -3.11 19.30
CA GLY A 7 37.22 -3.28 18.02
C GLY A 7 38.17 -3.30 16.82
N ILE A 8 37.70 -2.77 15.70
CA ILE A 8 38.49 -2.61 14.47
C ILE A 8 39.27 -1.29 14.56
N LEU A 9 40.57 -1.34 14.33
CA LEU A 9 41.42 -0.15 14.37
C LEU A 9 40.96 0.89 13.32
N ASP A 10 40.67 2.11 13.75
CA ASP A 10 40.34 3.22 12.84
C ASP A 10 41.63 3.88 12.31
N ALA A 11 41.92 3.61 11.04
CA ALA A 11 43.11 4.13 10.39
C ALA A 11 43.19 5.70 10.40
N ALA A 12 42.06 6.39 10.45
CA ALA A 12 42.00 7.84 10.50
C ALA A 12 42.41 8.40 11.90
N ARG A 13 42.36 7.54 12.93
CA ARG A 13 42.71 7.92 14.32
C ARG A 13 44.10 7.47 14.75
N LEU A 14 44.85 6.77 13.91
CA LEU A 14 46.23 6.29 14.25
C LEU A 14 47.18 7.39 14.65
N THR A 15 47.10 8.55 14.04
CA THR A 15 47.91 9.71 14.41
C THR A 15 47.66 10.18 15.84
N GLN A 16 46.47 10.03 16.36
CA GLN A 16 46.09 10.37 17.73
C GLN A 16 46.71 9.42 18.74
N VAL A 17 46.76 8.13 18.46
CA VAL A 17 47.39 7.10 19.29
C VAL A 17 48.93 7.29 19.35
N VAL A 18 49.53 7.75 18.25
CA VAL A 18 50.97 8.02 18.20
C VAL A 18 51.34 9.25 19.05
N VAL A 19 50.44 10.24 19.11
CA VAL A 19 50.65 11.48 19.88
C VAL A 19 50.36 11.28 21.38
N ASP A 20 49.36 10.51 21.71
CA ASP A 20 48.95 10.17 23.08
C ASP A 20 48.70 8.67 23.25
N PRO A 21 49.74 7.85 23.54
CA PRO A 21 49.61 6.43 23.68
C PRO A 21 48.81 5.99 24.91
N MET A 22 48.54 6.90 25.86
CA MET A 22 47.72 6.61 27.05
C MET A 22 46.20 6.74 26.80
N ASN A 23 45.81 7.22 25.62
CA ASN A 23 44.42 7.32 25.23
C ASN A 23 44.09 6.30 24.09
N PRO A 24 43.63 5.09 24.41
CA PRO A 24 43.44 4.01 23.43
C PRO A 24 42.18 4.13 22.56
N LEU A 25 41.48 5.28 22.55
CA LEU A 25 40.23 5.51 21.83
C LEU A 25 40.42 5.58 20.29
N ALA A 26 41.01 4.55 19.71
CA ALA A 26 41.34 4.49 18.29
C ALA A 26 40.60 3.35 17.57
N TYR A 27 39.68 2.68 18.24
CA TYR A 27 38.92 1.60 17.64
C TYR A 27 37.52 2.04 17.24
N LYS A 28 37.01 1.41 16.20
CA LYS A 28 35.61 1.54 15.75
C LYS A 28 34.95 0.17 15.77
N GLN A 29 33.69 0.14 16.11
CA GLN A 29 32.86 -1.05 15.96
C GLN A 29 31.87 -0.82 14.83
N GLU A 30 31.95 -1.64 13.80
CA GLU A 30 30.94 -1.72 12.78
C GLU A 30 29.76 -2.50 13.37
N LYS A 31 28.72 -1.78 13.74
CA LYS A 31 27.45 -2.38 14.12
C LYS A 31 26.70 -2.67 12.81
N GLU A 32 26.57 -3.92 12.45
CA GLU A 32 25.58 -4.29 11.45
C GLU A 32 24.23 -3.79 11.94
N THR A 33 23.80 -2.67 11.40
CA THR A 33 22.42 -2.25 11.54
C THR A 33 21.63 -3.31 10.79
N LYS A 34 21.00 -4.24 11.50
CA LYS A 34 20.01 -5.13 10.92
C LYS A 34 19.00 -4.20 10.24
N PHE A 35 19.16 -4.02 8.94
CA PHE A 35 18.12 -3.39 8.12
C PHE A 35 16.84 -4.14 8.47
N ARG A 36 15.88 -3.46 9.06
CA ARG A 36 14.62 -4.08 9.40
C ARG A 36 14.07 -4.59 8.09
N ASP A 37 14.04 -5.90 7.97
CA ASP A 37 13.47 -6.59 6.82
C ASP A 37 12.04 -6.09 6.67
N THR A 38 11.81 -5.25 5.66
CA THR A 38 10.57 -4.48 5.52
C THR A 38 9.95 -4.75 4.16
N VAL A 39 8.65 -4.99 4.16
CA VAL A 39 7.83 -5.00 2.95
C VAL A 39 6.83 -3.85 3.00
N VAL A 40 6.69 -3.15 1.86
CA VAL A 40 5.69 -2.09 1.65
C VAL A 40 4.77 -2.52 0.52
N THR A 41 3.48 -2.63 0.81
CA THR A 41 2.44 -2.89 -0.19
C THR A 41 1.69 -1.59 -0.47
N LEU A 42 1.74 -1.13 -1.71
CA LEU A 42 0.94 -0.01 -2.22
C LEU A 42 -0.35 -0.57 -2.80
N LEU A 43 -1.49 -0.22 -2.22
CA LEU A 43 -2.81 -0.57 -2.72
C LEU A 43 -3.46 0.67 -3.34
N ILE A 44 -3.65 0.65 -4.65
CA ILE A 44 -4.04 1.82 -5.44
C ILE A 44 -5.45 1.63 -5.96
N ASP A 45 -6.29 2.60 -5.65
CA ASP A 45 -7.63 2.70 -6.22
C ASP A 45 -7.53 2.94 -7.74
N SER A 46 -8.21 2.11 -8.49
CA SER A 46 -8.36 2.19 -9.94
C SER A 46 -9.83 2.36 -10.32
N SER A 47 -10.55 3.19 -9.57
CA SER A 47 -11.94 3.56 -9.83
C SER A 47 -12.08 4.64 -10.88
N GLY A 48 -13.30 4.87 -11.34
CA GLY A 48 -13.61 5.88 -12.36
C GLY A 48 -13.37 7.32 -11.89
N SER A 49 -13.47 7.61 -10.60
CA SER A 49 -13.15 8.92 -9.99
C SER A 49 -11.68 9.26 -10.12
N MET A 50 -10.81 8.25 -10.03
CA MET A 50 -9.37 8.40 -10.22
C MET A 50 -8.94 8.82 -11.63
N ARG A 51 -9.87 8.82 -12.61
CA ARG A 51 -9.56 9.16 -14.01
C ARG A 51 -8.88 10.52 -14.14
N GLY A 52 -7.89 10.61 -15.01
CA GLY A 52 -7.17 11.84 -15.31
C GLY A 52 -6.01 12.10 -14.34
N ARG A 53 -6.08 13.21 -13.59
CA ARG A 53 -4.98 13.69 -12.76
C ARG A 53 -4.68 12.73 -11.58
N SER A 54 -5.70 12.24 -10.89
CA SER A 54 -5.55 11.43 -9.68
C SER A 54 -4.78 10.13 -9.96
N ILE A 55 -5.17 9.37 -11.00
CA ILE A 55 -4.47 8.13 -11.35
C ILE A 55 -3.04 8.39 -11.85
N THR A 56 -2.80 9.53 -12.50
CA THR A 56 -1.46 9.94 -12.95
C THR A 56 -0.56 10.20 -11.74
N ILE A 57 -1.06 10.94 -10.75
CA ILE A 57 -0.34 11.22 -9.50
C ILE A 57 -0.06 9.90 -8.76
N ALA A 58 -1.06 9.02 -8.63
CA ALA A 58 -0.89 7.73 -7.99
C ALA A 58 0.19 6.87 -8.69
N ALA A 59 0.19 6.83 -10.02
CA ALA A 59 1.20 6.13 -10.81
C ALA A 59 2.61 6.72 -10.64
N MET A 60 2.72 8.05 -10.59
CA MET A 60 4.00 8.75 -10.34
C MET A 60 4.50 8.47 -8.92
N CYS A 61 3.64 8.53 -7.91
CA CYS A 61 3.98 8.16 -6.54
C CYS A 61 4.47 6.71 -6.46
N ALA A 62 3.78 5.79 -7.11
CA ALA A 62 4.18 4.39 -7.16
C ALA A 62 5.54 4.20 -7.86
N ASP A 63 5.82 4.93 -8.96
CA ASP A 63 7.13 4.89 -9.64
C ASP A 63 8.26 5.40 -8.74
N ILE A 64 8.06 6.54 -8.10
CA ILE A 64 9.07 7.15 -7.22
C ILE A 64 9.31 6.26 -5.99
N MET A 65 8.24 5.85 -5.31
CA MET A 65 8.33 5.03 -4.10
C MET A 65 8.92 3.65 -4.41
N GLY A 66 8.44 2.98 -5.46
CA GLY A 66 8.93 1.67 -5.86
C GLY A 66 10.43 1.67 -6.14
N ARG A 67 10.91 2.65 -6.90
CA ARG A 67 12.33 2.81 -7.20
C ARG A 67 13.17 3.17 -5.97
N THR A 68 12.66 4.07 -5.13
CA THR A 68 13.41 4.55 -3.96
C THR A 68 13.51 3.47 -2.89
N LEU A 69 12.40 2.81 -2.57
CA LEU A 69 12.35 1.77 -1.54
C LEU A 69 13.19 0.54 -1.94
N GLU A 70 13.14 0.12 -3.22
CA GLU A 70 13.96 -1.00 -3.67
C GLU A 70 15.47 -0.68 -3.59
N ARG A 71 15.88 0.57 -3.87
CA ARG A 71 17.28 1.02 -3.65
C ARG A 71 17.69 0.99 -2.18
N CYS A 72 16.73 1.13 -1.27
CA CYS A 72 16.93 0.98 0.17
C CYS A 72 16.80 -0.49 0.65
N SER A 73 16.80 -1.46 -0.26
CA SER A 73 16.61 -2.88 0.04
C SER A 73 15.29 -3.23 0.72
N VAL A 74 14.26 -2.37 0.56
CA VAL A 74 12.90 -2.63 1.01
C VAL A 74 12.13 -3.35 -0.09
N ARG A 75 11.43 -4.43 0.26
CA ARG A 75 10.55 -5.12 -0.67
C ARG A 75 9.30 -4.28 -0.94
N VAL A 76 8.94 -4.14 -2.22
CA VAL A 76 7.78 -3.34 -2.62
C VAL A 76 6.83 -4.17 -3.46
N GLU A 77 5.57 -4.19 -3.05
CA GLU A 77 4.46 -4.73 -3.80
C GLU A 77 3.54 -3.60 -4.26
N ILE A 78 3.05 -3.64 -5.50
CA ILE A 78 2.14 -2.64 -6.04
C ILE A 78 0.90 -3.34 -6.56
N LEU A 79 -0.22 -3.04 -5.93
CA LEU A 79 -1.53 -3.63 -6.17
C LEU A 79 -2.50 -2.56 -6.65
N GLY A 80 -3.50 -2.98 -7.41
CA GLY A 80 -4.63 -2.13 -7.76
C GLY A 80 -5.94 -2.86 -7.55
N PHE A 81 -7.02 -2.11 -7.38
CA PHE A 81 -8.35 -2.66 -7.25
C PHE A 81 -9.39 -1.82 -7.98
N THR A 82 -10.37 -2.49 -8.52
CA THR A 82 -11.54 -1.95 -9.21
C THR A 82 -12.60 -3.03 -9.35
N THR A 83 -13.63 -2.80 -10.14
CA THR A 83 -14.61 -3.82 -10.51
C THR A 83 -14.42 -4.29 -11.96
N ARG A 84 -15.01 -5.44 -12.32
CA ARG A 84 -14.97 -5.98 -13.68
C ARG A 84 -15.91 -5.23 -14.61
N ALA A 85 -17.04 -4.79 -14.09
CA ALA A 85 -18.10 -4.14 -14.85
C ALA A 85 -18.55 -2.84 -14.22
N TRP A 86 -19.15 -1.99 -15.00
CA TRP A 86 -19.99 -0.91 -14.51
C TRP A 86 -21.37 -1.47 -14.17
N ARG A 87 -21.93 -1.11 -13.01
CA ARG A 87 -23.30 -1.49 -12.60
C ARG A 87 -23.57 -2.99 -12.51
N GLY A 88 -22.64 -3.75 -11.96
CA GLY A 88 -22.79 -5.17 -11.68
C GLY A 88 -21.94 -6.07 -12.56
N GLY A 89 -22.20 -7.36 -12.51
CA GLY A 89 -21.48 -8.40 -13.23
C GLY A 89 -22.17 -9.73 -13.06
N GLU A 90 -21.44 -10.83 -13.11
CA GLU A 90 -21.95 -12.19 -12.90
C GLU A 90 -22.67 -12.35 -11.55
N SER A 91 -22.14 -11.69 -10.50
CA SER A 91 -22.75 -11.65 -9.16
C SER A 91 -24.17 -11.07 -9.21
N ARG A 92 -24.38 -10.00 -9.98
CA ARG A 92 -25.70 -9.39 -10.15
C ARG A 92 -26.64 -10.26 -10.96
N GLU A 93 -26.15 -10.90 -12.00
CA GLU A 93 -26.93 -11.84 -12.81
C GLU A 93 -27.40 -13.03 -11.99
N ALA A 94 -26.53 -13.61 -11.18
CA ALA A 94 -26.86 -14.67 -10.25
C ALA A 94 -27.96 -14.24 -9.26
N TRP A 95 -27.87 -13.05 -8.69
CA TRP A 95 -28.91 -12.49 -7.81
C TRP A 95 -30.26 -12.30 -8.52
N ILE A 96 -30.27 -11.86 -9.79
CA ILE A 96 -31.49 -11.72 -10.58
C ILE A 96 -32.13 -13.09 -10.81
N ASN A 97 -31.32 -14.08 -11.15
CA ASN A 97 -31.78 -15.44 -11.40
C ASN A 97 -32.32 -16.15 -10.14
N ASP A 98 -31.81 -15.75 -8.96
CA ASP A 98 -32.26 -16.25 -7.65
C ASP A 98 -33.45 -15.43 -7.07
N ASN A 99 -34.31 -14.89 -7.96
CA ASN A 99 -35.48 -14.10 -7.59
C ASN A 99 -35.22 -12.88 -6.67
N LYS A 100 -34.04 -12.30 -6.73
CA LYS A 100 -33.67 -11.07 -6.04
C LYS A 100 -33.91 -11.09 -4.52
N PRO A 101 -33.28 -11.99 -3.78
CA PRO A 101 -33.38 -11.98 -2.32
C PRO A 101 -32.99 -10.63 -1.74
N SER A 102 -33.58 -10.28 -0.59
CA SER A 102 -33.28 -9.03 0.12
C SER A 102 -31.89 -9.06 0.73
N ASN A 103 -31.20 -7.88 0.76
CA ASN A 103 -29.87 -7.71 1.32
C ASN A 103 -28.83 -8.72 0.75
N PRO A 104 -28.61 -8.74 -0.55
CA PRO A 104 -27.75 -9.75 -1.19
C PRO A 104 -26.28 -9.55 -0.90
N GLY A 105 -25.87 -8.43 -0.34
CA GLY A 105 -24.47 -8.05 -0.25
C GLY A 105 -23.93 -7.46 -1.54
N ARG A 106 -22.67 -7.70 -1.85
CA ARG A 106 -22.02 -7.20 -3.06
C ARG A 106 -22.60 -7.80 -4.34
N LEU A 107 -22.96 -6.93 -5.28
CA LEU A 107 -23.52 -7.30 -6.59
C LEU A 107 -22.63 -6.96 -7.79
N ASN A 108 -21.35 -6.69 -7.58
CA ASN A 108 -20.39 -6.48 -8.66
C ASN A 108 -19.21 -7.43 -8.50
N ASP A 109 -18.53 -7.77 -9.59
CA ASP A 109 -17.39 -8.65 -9.56
C ASP A 109 -16.13 -7.80 -9.35
N VAL A 110 -15.38 -8.09 -8.28
CA VAL A 110 -14.12 -7.38 -7.98
C VAL A 110 -13.02 -7.78 -8.96
N ARG A 111 -12.16 -6.82 -9.25
CA ARG A 111 -10.92 -7.02 -10.01
C ARG A 111 -9.75 -6.54 -9.18
N HIS A 112 -8.94 -7.47 -8.73
CA HIS A 112 -7.70 -7.21 -8.04
C HIS A 112 -6.52 -7.41 -9.00
N ILE A 113 -5.61 -6.43 -9.04
CA ILE A 113 -4.53 -6.36 -10.03
C ILE A 113 -3.19 -6.34 -9.29
N VAL A 114 -2.25 -7.18 -9.71
CA VAL A 114 -0.88 -7.16 -9.24
C VAL A 114 -0.02 -6.51 -10.31
N TYR A 115 0.34 -5.24 -10.12
CA TYR A 115 1.24 -4.52 -11.03
C TYR A 115 2.70 -4.92 -10.79
N LYS A 116 3.06 -5.14 -9.53
CA LYS A 116 4.38 -5.61 -9.10
C LYS A 116 4.23 -6.51 -7.87
N SER A 117 4.73 -7.73 -7.94
CA SER A 117 4.90 -8.57 -6.76
C SER A 117 6.09 -8.11 -5.92
N ALA A 118 6.07 -8.40 -4.61
CA ALA A 118 7.17 -8.07 -3.70
C ALA A 118 8.50 -8.73 -4.11
N ASP A 119 8.45 -9.87 -4.78
CA ASP A 119 9.63 -10.64 -5.19
C ASP A 119 10.14 -10.27 -6.59
N ASP A 120 9.36 -9.51 -7.36
CA ASP A 120 9.79 -9.02 -8.68
C ASP A 120 10.72 -7.81 -8.55
N SER A 121 11.70 -7.71 -9.45
CA SER A 121 12.55 -6.51 -9.52
C SER A 121 11.79 -5.32 -10.14
N TRP A 122 12.08 -4.13 -9.69
CA TRP A 122 11.52 -2.88 -10.21
C TRP A 122 11.71 -2.74 -11.71
N SER A 123 12.92 -3.00 -12.20
CA SER A 123 13.27 -2.87 -13.62
C SER A 123 12.38 -3.70 -14.54
N ARG A 124 11.94 -4.88 -14.07
CA ARG A 124 11.04 -5.77 -14.82
C ARG A 124 9.60 -5.28 -14.77
N SER A 125 9.14 -4.86 -13.59
CA SER A 125 7.72 -4.57 -13.32
C SER A 125 7.31 -3.14 -13.65
N ARG A 126 8.25 -2.20 -13.79
CA ARG A 126 7.96 -0.78 -14.03
C ARG A 126 7.02 -0.55 -15.21
N ARG A 127 7.15 -1.34 -16.28
CA ARG A 127 6.28 -1.23 -17.47
C ARG A 127 4.82 -1.50 -17.17
N ASN A 128 4.53 -2.32 -16.15
CA ASN A 128 3.16 -2.67 -15.76
C ASN A 128 2.41 -1.48 -15.17
N LEU A 129 3.11 -0.47 -14.63
CA LEU A 129 2.47 0.74 -14.12
C LEU A 129 1.75 1.52 -15.23
N GLY A 130 2.19 1.40 -16.48
CA GLY A 130 1.48 1.97 -17.62
C GLY A 130 0.06 1.43 -17.81
N LEU A 131 -0.25 0.24 -17.27
CA LEU A 131 -1.60 -0.32 -17.30
C LEU A 131 -2.57 0.47 -16.40
N MET A 132 -2.09 1.13 -15.34
CA MET A 132 -2.92 1.97 -14.47
C MET A 132 -3.56 3.12 -15.22
N MET A 133 -2.90 3.61 -16.28
CA MET A 133 -3.37 4.72 -17.10
C MET A 133 -4.45 4.32 -18.13
N ARG A 134 -4.80 3.02 -18.23
CA ARG A 134 -5.83 2.57 -19.16
C ARG A 134 -7.22 2.86 -18.62
N GLU A 135 -7.94 3.76 -19.27
CA GLU A 135 -9.31 4.16 -18.89
C GLU A 135 -10.30 2.99 -18.83
N GLU A 136 -10.09 1.97 -19.64
CA GLU A 136 -10.94 0.78 -19.67
C GLU A 136 -10.89 -0.04 -18.37
N LEU A 137 -9.83 0.11 -17.58
CA LEU A 137 -9.68 -0.55 -16.28
C LEU A 137 -10.37 0.22 -15.16
N LEU A 138 -10.57 1.54 -15.31
CA LEU A 138 -11.13 2.41 -14.29
C LEU A 138 -12.66 2.26 -14.24
N LYS A 139 -13.18 1.64 -13.16
CA LYS A 139 -14.62 1.39 -12.98
C LYS A 139 -15.08 1.78 -11.57
N GLU A 140 -15.87 0.94 -10.93
CA GLU A 140 -16.34 1.15 -9.55
C GLU A 140 -15.34 0.59 -8.55
N ASN A 141 -15.48 0.93 -7.26
CA ASN A 141 -14.54 0.53 -6.20
C ASN A 141 -15.25 -0.11 -5.02
N ILE A 142 -14.64 -1.18 -4.48
CA ILE A 142 -15.09 -1.93 -3.30
C ILE A 142 -13.88 -2.09 -2.36
N ASP A 143 -13.60 -1.04 -1.62
CA ASP A 143 -12.36 -0.84 -0.87
C ASP A 143 -12.17 -1.84 0.25
N GLY A 144 -13.25 -2.20 0.97
CA GLY A 144 -13.15 -3.12 2.10
C GLY A 144 -12.64 -4.50 1.70
N GLU A 145 -13.15 -5.08 0.59
CA GLU A 145 -12.65 -6.36 0.07
C GLU A 145 -11.23 -6.25 -0.48
N ALA A 146 -10.91 -5.12 -1.10
CA ALA A 146 -9.56 -4.85 -1.60
C ALA A 146 -8.52 -4.77 -0.46
N LEU A 147 -8.88 -4.10 0.65
CA LEU A 147 -8.05 -4.04 1.86
C LEU A 147 -7.81 -5.43 2.45
N ILE A 148 -8.85 -6.23 2.61
CA ILE A 148 -8.74 -7.60 3.14
C ILE A 148 -7.86 -8.45 2.21
N TRP A 149 -8.03 -8.34 0.90
CA TRP A 149 -7.21 -9.05 -0.08
C TRP A 149 -5.72 -8.66 0.01
N ALA A 150 -5.43 -7.37 0.04
CA ALA A 150 -4.04 -6.87 0.16
C ALA A 150 -3.44 -7.26 1.51
N HIS A 151 -4.22 -7.16 2.60
CA HIS A 151 -3.79 -7.59 3.93
C HIS A 151 -3.41 -9.08 3.95
N ASN A 152 -4.24 -9.95 3.39
CA ASN A 152 -3.96 -11.39 3.33
C ASN A 152 -2.67 -11.71 2.57
N ARG A 153 -2.30 -10.88 1.59
CA ARG A 153 -1.02 -11.00 0.87
C ARG A 153 0.16 -10.57 1.73
N VAL A 154 0.06 -9.41 2.38
CA VAL A 154 1.19 -8.84 3.13
C VAL A 154 1.41 -9.53 4.48
N VAL A 155 0.35 -9.99 5.15
CA VAL A 155 0.48 -10.65 6.47
C VAL A 155 1.27 -11.95 6.40
N THR A 156 1.17 -12.69 5.30
CA THR A 156 1.89 -13.96 5.08
C THR A 156 3.35 -13.78 4.71
N ARG A 157 3.80 -12.56 4.48
CA ARG A 157 5.20 -12.27 4.13
C ARG A 157 6.14 -12.53 5.30
N PRO A 158 7.39 -12.98 5.03
CA PRO A 158 8.37 -13.27 6.08
C PRO A 158 9.00 -12.03 6.72
N GLU A 159 8.90 -10.86 6.05
CA GLU A 159 9.51 -9.63 6.51
C GLU A 159 9.00 -9.23 7.91
N GLN A 160 9.89 -8.73 8.76
CA GLN A 160 9.56 -8.36 10.14
C GLN A 160 8.62 -7.16 10.22
N ARG A 161 8.84 -6.16 9.36
CA ARG A 161 8.00 -4.98 9.29
C ARG A 161 7.14 -5.01 8.03
N LYS A 162 5.86 -4.86 8.20
CA LYS A 162 4.86 -4.90 7.12
C LYS A 162 4.09 -3.60 7.11
N VAL A 163 4.16 -2.88 6.01
CA VAL A 163 3.45 -1.61 5.83
C VAL A 163 2.51 -1.76 4.64
N MET A 164 1.24 -1.42 4.82
CA MET A 164 0.27 -1.32 3.75
C MET A 164 -0.16 0.13 3.59
N MET A 165 0.02 0.68 2.40
CA MET A 165 -0.31 2.05 2.07
C MET A 165 -1.42 2.06 1.02
N VAL A 166 -2.55 2.66 1.37
CA VAL A 166 -3.72 2.81 0.50
C VAL A 166 -3.68 4.17 -0.16
N ILE A 167 -3.91 4.22 -1.46
CA ILE A 167 -4.00 5.46 -2.24
C ILE A 167 -5.38 5.48 -2.90
N SER A 168 -6.24 6.41 -2.49
CA SER A 168 -7.62 6.54 -2.98
C SER A 168 -8.03 8.02 -3.05
N ASP A 169 -9.03 8.32 -3.87
CA ASP A 169 -9.60 9.66 -4.00
C ASP A 169 -10.99 9.81 -3.35
N GLY A 170 -11.47 8.81 -2.63
CA GLY A 170 -12.79 8.91 -2.04
C GLY A 170 -13.29 7.70 -1.26
N LEU A 171 -14.61 7.62 -1.18
CA LEU A 171 -15.35 6.54 -0.53
C LEU A 171 -15.64 5.40 -1.53
N PRO A 172 -15.91 4.18 -1.02
CA PRO A 172 -16.31 3.07 -1.86
C PRO A 172 -17.65 3.33 -2.53
N VAL A 173 -17.69 3.17 -3.84
CA VAL A 173 -18.90 3.35 -4.65
C VAL A 173 -19.08 2.21 -5.62
N ASP A 174 -20.14 1.44 -5.42
CA ASP A 174 -20.68 0.48 -6.38
C ASP A 174 -22.19 0.62 -6.45
N ASN A 175 -22.68 1.17 -7.55
CA ASN A 175 -24.10 1.48 -7.71
C ASN A 175 -24.98 0.23 -7.62
N SER A 176 -24.53 -0.90 -8.14
CA SER A 176 -25.27 -2.15 -8.12
C SER A 176 -25.52 -2.67 -6.70
N THR A 177 -24.52 -2.54 -5.85
CA THR A 177 -24.59 -2.92 -4.44
C THR A 177 -25.41 -1.92 -3.62
N LEU A 178 -25.16 -0.61 -3.81
CA LEU A 178 -25.81 0.46 -3.02
C LEU A 178 -27.31 0.59 -3.31
N LEU A 179 -27.79 0.20 -4.49
CA LEU A 179 -29.22 0.27 -4.84
C LEU A 179 -30.08 -0.75 -4.10
N VAL A 180 -29.50 -1.82 -3.59
CA VAL A 180 -30.24 -2.97 -3.01
C VAL A 180 -29.86 -3.31 -1.57
N ASN A 181 -28.84 -2.64 -1.06
CA ASN A 181 -28.40 -2.73 0.32
C ASN A 181 -28.54 -1.36 1.03
N PRO A 182 -28.36 -1.29 2.34
CA PRO A 182 -28.29 0.01 3.04
C PRO A 182 -27.24 0.92 2.41
N SER A 183 -27.53 2.21 2.32
CA SER A 183 -26.65 3.20 1.65
C SER A 183 -25.23 3.28 2.23
N ASN A 184 -25.04 2.89 3.49
CA ASN A 184 -23.76 2.86 4.18
C ASN A 184 -23.08 1.47 4.19
N PHE A 185 -23.59 0.50 3.44
CA PHE A 185 -23.12 -0.89 3.43
C PHE A 185 -21.63 -1.00 3.13
N LEU A 186 -21.18 -0.39 2.03
CA LEU A 186 -19.77 -0.43 1.62
C LEU A 186 -18.86 0.35 2.58
N GLU A 187 -19.34 1.48 3.10
CA GLU A 187 -18.60 2.29 4.09
C GLU A 187 -18.46 1.54 5.42
N GLN A 188 -19.49 0.88 5.90
CA GLN A 188 -19.41 0.05 7.09
C GLN A 188 -18.44 -1.11 6.93
N HIS A 189 -18.47 -1.76 5.78
CA HIS A 189 -17.52 -2.83 5.46
C HIS A 189 -16.07 -2.32 5.41
N LEU A 190 -15.86 -1.13 4.83
CA LEU A 190 -14.55 -0.48 4.83
C LEU A 190 -14.06 -0.21 6.27
N LYS A 191 -14.90 0.38 7.11
CA LYS A 191 -14.58 0.65 8.52
C LYS A 191 -14.24 -0.63 9.28
N TYR A 192 -14.99 -1.69 9.04
CA TYR A 192 -14.71 -3.01 9.63
C TYR A 192 -13.33 -3.54 9.18
N ALA A 193 -13.02 -3.47 7.90
CA ALA A 193 -11.73 -3.93 7.36
C ALA A 193 -10.55 -3.11 7.94
N ILE A 194 -10.70 -1.78 8.04
CA ILE A 194 -9.70 -0.91 8.65
C ILE A 194 -9.46 -1.28 10.12
N SER A 195 -10.52 -1.37 10.93
CA SER A 195 -10.43 -1.73 12.36
C SER A 195 -9.78 -3.10 12.55
N MET A 196 -10.15 -4.08 11.72
CA MET A 196 -9.56 -5.42 11.75
C MET A 196 -8.04 -5.37 11.52
N ILE A 197 -7.58 -4.56 10.56
CA ILE A 197 -6.16 -4.44 10.26
C ILE A 197 -5.43 -3.62 11.32
N GLU A 198 -5.95 -2.46 11.71
CA GLU A 198 -5.27 -1.55 12.65
C GLU A 198 -5.23 -2.06 14.09
N ASP A 199 -6.25 -2.81 14.53
CA ASP A 199 -6.38 -3.24 15.93
C ASP A 199 -5.92 -4.68 16.15
N HIS A 200 -5.94 -5.54 15.13
CA HIS A 200 -5.72 -6.99 15.29
C HIS A 200 -4.63 -7.56 14.38
N SER A 201 -3.88 -6.74 13.64
CA SER A 201 -2.85 -7.18 12.73
C SER A 201 -1.49 -6.53 13.03
N PRO A 202 -0.37 -7.21 12.74
CA PRO A 202 0.96 -6.61 12.80
C PRO A 202 1.27 -5.68 11.62
N VAL A 203 0.33 -5.49 10.70
CA VAL A 203 0.48 -4.66 9.50
C VAL A 203 0.22 -3.20 9.84
N GLU A 204 1.18 -2.33 9.60
CA GLU A 204 1.01 -0.89 9.72
C GLU A 204 0.19 -0.37 8.54
N LEU A 205 -1.02 0.14 8.80
CA LEU A 205 -1.89 0.70 7.78
C LEU A 205 -1.70 2.22 7.69
N VAL A 206 -1.51 2.72 6.47
CA VAL A 206 -1.38 4.16 6.15
C VAL A 206 -2.26 4.48 4.95
N ALA A 207 -2.92 5.62 4.94
CA ALA A 207 -3.73 6.06 3.80
C ALA A 207 -3.23 7.39 3.22
N ILE A 208 -3.32 7.53 1.91
CA ILE A 208 -3.06 8.76 1.17
C ILE A 208 -4.32 9.09 0.37
N GLY A 209 -5.00 10.17 0.76
CA GLY A 209 -6.13 10.73 0.03
C GLY A 209 -5.66 11.70 -1.06
N ILE A 210 -6.16 11.54 -2.27
CA ILE A 210 -5.90 12.46 -3.39
C ILE A 210 -7.17 13.28 -3.64
N GLY A 211 -7.12 14.58 -3.29
CA GLY A 211 -8.27 15.49 -3.46
C GLY A 211 -9.43 15.23 -2.50
N HIS A 212 -9.36 14.23 -1.64
CA HIS A 212 -10.38 13.89 -0.66
C HIS A 212 -9.76 13.59 0.71
N ASP A 213 -10.42 14.03 1.78
CA ASP A 213 -9.96 13.80 3.15
C ASP A 213 -10.32 12.39 3.62
N VAL A 214 -9.31 11.55 3.79
CA VAL A 214 -9.43 10.17 4.28
C VAL A 214 -9.09 10.03 5.78
N THR A 215 -8.73 11.13 6.45
CA THR A 215 -8.30 11.12 7.87
C THR A 215 -9.41 10.66 8.83
N HIS A 216 -10.67 10.77 8.41
CA HIS A 216 -11.82 10.31 9.20
C HIS A 216 -11.95 8.78 9.30
N HIS A 217 -11.30 8.04 8.41
CA HIS A 217 -11.42 6.58 8.35
C HIS A 217 -10.16 5.87 8.88
N TYR A 218 -8.98 6.44 8.70
CA TYR A 218 -7.69 5.82 9.01
C TYR A 218 -6.97 6.55 10.14
N LYS A 219 -6.36 5.82 11.07
CA LYS A 219 -5.56 6.42 12.16
C LYS A 219 -4.33 7.17 11.66
N ARG A 220 -3.74 6.69 10.56
CA ARG A 220 -2.58 7.29 9.93
C ARG A 220 -2.94 7.63 8.49
N ALA A 221 -3.24 8.88 8.23
CA ALA A 221 -3.61 9.35 6.90
C ALA A 221 -2.96 10.69 6.56
N VAL A 222 -2.72 10.90 5.27
CA VAL A 222 -2.26 12.16 4.69
C VAL A 222 -3.17 12.49 3.52
N THR A 223 -3.60 13.74 3.41
CA THR A 223 -4.40 14.22 2.29
C THR A 223 -3.56 15.13 1.41
N ILE A 224 -3.53 14.85 0.13
CA ILE A 224 -2.93 15.69 -0.91
C ILE A 224 -4.07 16.44 -1.58
N THR A 225 -4.24 17.73 -1.23
CA THR A 225 -5.34 18.57 -1.75
C THR A 225 -4.98 19.27 -3.05
N ASP A 226 -3.71 19.67 -3.23
CA ASP A 226 -3.19 20.26 -4.47
C ASP A 226 -1.79 19.74 -4.74
N ALA A 227 -1.66 19.03 -5.84
CA ALA A 227 -0.35 18.76 -6.43
C ALA A 227 -0.14 19.80 -7.54
N GLU A 228 0.31 21.02 -7.17
CA GLU A 228 0.90 21.96 -8.12
C GLU A 228 2.28 21.49 -8.59
#